data_bc250f12147ee5e77bd111e07c302488
#
_entry.id   bc250f12147ee5e77bd111e07c302488
#
_cell.length_a   1.000
_cell.length_b   1.000
_cell.length_c   1.000
_cell.angle_alpha   90.00
_cell.angle_beta   90.00
_cell.angle_gamma   90.00
#
_symmetry.space_group_name_H-M   'P 1'
#
loop_
_entity.id
_entity.type
_entity.pdbx_description
1 polymer ?
#
loop_
_entity_poly.entity_id
_entity_poly.type
_entity_poly.pdbx_seq_one_letter_code
_entity_poly.pdbx_strand_id
1 'polypeptide(L)'
;MIGSAMACNTKLLLKANRILACIKRGINCRDKTIILPLYKTLVRPHLEHAVQFWAPVLRRDVLEMERVQRRATKLIKGLEDISYEERLQALNLFSLEKRRLRGDMISIYKYCTGDPTIGIKLFRRREFNKTRGHSLQLEEKRFNLKLRRGFFTVRAARMWNSLPQAVVSAGSIDSFKKLLDNHLNDRNIQGYVM
;
A
#
# COMPACT_ATOMS: atom_id res chain seq x y z
N MET A 1 15.31 14.40 -11.41
CA MET A 1 14.21 14.09 -10.49
C MET A 1 14.20 12.63 -9.96
N ILE A 2 14.67 11.64 -10.71
CA ILE A 2 14.69 10.21 -10.30
C ILE A 2 15.68 9.97 -9.15
N GLY A 3 16.85 10.59 -9.17
CA GLY A 3 17.86 10.46 -8.10
C GLY A 3 17.39 10.96 -6.74
N SER A 4 16.53 12.00 -6.71
CA SER A 4 15.98 12.57 -5.48
C SER A 4 14.96 11.64 -4.79
N ALA A 5 14.11 10.96 -5.54
CA ALA A 5 13.12 10.03 -4.99
C ALA A 5 13.79 8.76 -4.42
N MET A 6 14.81 8.22 -5.11
CA MET A 6 15.60 7.09 -4.59
C MET A 6 16.37 7.46 -3.32
N ALA A 7 16.97 8.66 -3.28
CA ALA A 7 17.67 9.13 -2.08
C ALA A 7 16.73 9.33 -0.88
N CYS A 8 15.51 9.81 -1.12
CA CYS A 8 14.50 9.95 -0.08
C CYS A 8 14.07 8.59 0.49
N ASN A 9 13.85 7.59 -0.36
CA ASN A 9 13.52 6.22 0.02
C ASN A 9 14.59 5.60 0.92
N THR A 10 15.85 5.74 0.53
CA THR A 10 16.98 5.20 1.31
C THR A 10 17.05 5.83 2.70
N LYS A 11 16.85 7.14 2.80
CA LYS A 11 16.84 7.84 4.11
C LYS A 11 15.69 7.36 5.02
N LEU A 12 14.49 7.21 4.48
CA LEU A 12 13.32 6.74 5.24
C LEU A 12 13.50 5.28 5.68
N LEU A 13 14.02 4.44 4.81
CA LEU A 13 14.32 3.05 5.11
C LEU A 13 15.41 2.92 6.21
N LEU A 14 16.47 3.72 6.14
CA LEU A 14 17.50 3.79 7.18
C LEU A 14 16.90 4.25 8.51
N LYS A 15 16.04 5.26 8.51
CA LYS A 15 15.36 5.75 9.72
C LYS A 15 14.46 4.67 10.33
N ALA A 16 13.65 3.99 9.52
CA ALA A 16 12.82 2.88 9.97
C ALA A 16 13.64 1.75 10.61
N ASN A 17 14.78 1.41 10.00
CA ASN A 17 15.70 0.40 10.53
C ASN A 17 16.35 0.82 11.86
N ARG A 18 16.76 2.08 12.00
CA ARG A 18 17.32 2.62 13.24
C ARG A 18 16.30 2.55 14.37
N ILE A 19 15.07 2.98 14.13
CA ILE A 19 13.99 2.92 15.12
C ILE A 19 13.72 1.47 15.53
N LEU A 20 13.62 0.55 14.55
CA LEU A 20 13.43 -0.86 14.86
C LEU A 20 14.58 -1.45 15.68
N ALA A 21 15.82 -1.03 15.41
CA ALA A 21 16.98 -1.44 16.22
C ALA A 21 16.93 -0.86 17.64
N CYS A 22 16.44 0.38 17.83
CA CYS A 22 16.21 0.95 19.16
C CYS A 22 15.14 0.17 19.94
N ILE A 23 14.02 -0.17 19.30
CA ILE A 23 12.97 -1.01 19.90
C ILE A 23 13.56 -2.36 20.34
N LYS A 24 14.32 -3.03 19.46
CA LYS A 24 14.93 -4.32 19.75
C LYS A 24 15.88 -4.29 20.96
N ARG A 25 16.63 -3.19 21.13
CA ARG A 25 17.61 -3.04 22.22
C ARG A 25 17.00 -2.54 23.51
N GLY A 26 16.03 -1.63 23.42
CA GLY A 26 15.46 -0.96 24.61
C GLY A 26 14.31 -1.73 25.28
N ILE A 27 13.76 -2.76 24.62
CA ILE A 27 12.58 -3.47 25.12
C ILE A 27 12.91 -4.95 25.28
N ASN A 28 12.95 -5.42 26.53
CA ASN A 28 13.21 -6.82 26.85
C ASN A 28 11.94 -7.68 26.66
N CYS A 29 10.76 -7.12 26.98
CA CYS A 29 9.49 -7.80 26.82
C CYS A 29 9.05 -7.77 25.33
N ARG A 30 9.08 -8.93 24.67
CA ARG A 30 8.73 -9.09 23.24
C ARG A 30 7.27 -9.50 23.04
N ASP A 31 6.40 -9.06 23.91
CA ASP A 31 4.97 -9.35 23.79
C ASP A 31 4.35 -8.62 22.57
N LYS A 32 3.37 -9.29 21.94
CA LYS A 32 2.59 -8.74 20.84
C LYS A 32 1.93 -7.40 21.20
N THR A 33 1.44 -7.26 22.42
CA THR A 33 0.75 -6.06 22.91
C THR A 33 1.66 -4.84 23.01
N ILE A 34 2.96 -5.03 23.08
CA ILE A 34 3.98 -3.97 23.15
C ILE A 34 4.63 -3.75 21.80
N ILE A 35 5.15 -4.79 21.17
CA ILE A 35 5.94 -4.66 19.92
C ILE A 35 5.07 -4.21 18.74
N LEU A 36 3.85 -4.73 18.61
CA LEU A 36 2.99 -4.42 17.48
C LEU A 36 2.55 -2.93 17.44
N PRO A 37 2.09 -2.30 18.53
CA PRO A 37 1.82 -0.86 18.55
C PRO A 37 3.07 -0.02 18.24
N LEU A 38 4.22 -0.33 18.83
CA LEU A 38 5.47 0.38 18.57
C LEU A 38 5.89 0.31 17.10
N TYR A 39 5.76 -0.86 16.48
CA TYR A 39 5.97 -1.00 15.06
C TYR A 39 4.98 -0.13 14.25
N LYS A 40 3.68 -0.21 14.57
CA LYS A 40 2.63 0.51 13.86
C LYS A 40 2.76 2.04 13.96
N THR A 41 3.24 2.55 15.10
CA THR A 41 3.31 3.99 15.37
C THR A 41 4.66 4.60 15.02
N LEU A 42 5.76 3.92 15.27
CA LEU A 42 7.10 4.49 15.13
C LEU A 42 7.83 4.05 13.84
N VAL A 43 7.67 2.81 13.41
CA VAL A 43 8.42 2.27 12.26
C VAL A 43 7.65 2.39 10.96
N ARG A 44 6.41 1.89 10.95
CA ARG A 44 5.59 1.79 9.74
C ARG A 44 5.32 3.13 9.05
N PRO A 45 5.07 4.26 9.73
CA PRO A 45 4.86 5.54 9.06
C PRO A 45 6.03 5.96 8.16
N HIS A 46 7.26 5.59 8.49
CA HIS A 46 8.43 5.87 7.64
C HIS A 46 8.46 5.00 6.37
N LEU A 47 7.85 3.82 6.41
CA LEU A 47 7.74 2.92 5.26
C LEU A 47 6.56 3.28 4.34
N GLU A 48 5.58 4.02 4.85
CA GLU A 48 4.36 4.40 4.14
C GLU A 48 4.32 5.91 3.82
N HIS A 49 5.36 6.67 4.16
CA HIS A 49 5.39 8.12 3.93
C HIS A 49 5.31 8.46 2.45
N ALA A 50 4.37 9.34 2.08
CA ALA A 50 4.18 9.88 0.74
C ALA A 50 4.11 8.81 -0.40
N VAL A 51 3.58 7.62 -0.11
CA VAL A 51 3.51 6.48 -1.04
C VAL A 51 2.76 6.80 -2.33
N GLN A 52 1.78 7.71 -2.29
CA GLN A 52 1.08 8.17 -3.49
C GLN A 52 2.02 8.86 -4.48
N PHE A 53 3.00 9.62 -4.00
CA PHE A 53 3.95 10.33 -4.85
C PHE A 53 5.08 9.43 -5.36
N TRP A 54 5.58 8.55 -4.50
CA TRP A 54 6.66 7.64 -4.85
C TRP A 54 6.31 6.22 -4.38
N ALA A 55 6.02 5.34 -5.27
CA ALA A 55 5.98 3.91 -4.98
C ALA A 55 7.25 3.29 -5.56
N PRO A 56 7.88 2.35 -4.84
CA PRO A 56 9.00 1.61 -5.40
C PRO A 56 8.52 0.84 -6.62
N VAL A 57 9.16 1.10 -7.76
CA VAL A 57 8.87 0.41 -9.03
C VAL A 57 9.69 -0.86 -9.15
N LEU A 58 10.90 -0.83 -8.59
CA LEU A 58 11.82 -1.97 -8.65
C LEU A 58 11.47 -2.99 -7.56
N ARG A 59 11.38 -4.25 -7.95
CA ARG A 59 11.11 -5.37 -7.02
C ARG A 59 12.08 -5.39 -5.84
N ARG A 60 13.36 -5.07 -6.09
CA ARG A 60 14.37 -4.96 -5.03
C ARG A 60 13.95 -3.99 -3.93
N ASP A 61 13.48 -2.80 -4.29
CA ASP A 61 13.13 -1.75 -3.32
C ASP A 61 11.87 -2.12 -2.54
N VAL A 62 10.90 -2.77 -3.19
CA VAL A 62 9.71 -3.35 -2.52
C VAL A 62 10.16 -4.37 -1.47
N LEU A 63 11.05 -5.28 -1.83
CA LEU A 63 11.55 -6.33 -0.93
C LEU A 63 12.35 -5.74 0.25
N GLU A 64 13.15 -4.69 0.02
CA GLU A 64 13.87 -4.01 1.11
C GLU A 64 12.94 -3.40 2.15
N MET A 65 11.85 -2.78 1.73
CA MET A 65 10.84 -2.25 2.64
C MET A 65 10.14 -3.38 3.39
N GLU A 66 9.76 -4.45 2.70
CA GLU A 66 9.11 -5.61 3.29
C GLU A 66 10.02 -6.33 4.31
N ARG A 67 11.35 -6.32 4.08
CA ARG A 67 12.34 -6.87 5.04
C ARG A 67 12.27 -6.18 6.40
N VAL A 68 11.94 -4.88 6.48
CA VAL A 68 11.78 -4.18 7.75
C VAL A 68 10.58 -4.75 8.52
N GLN A 69 9.44 -4.94 7.84
CA GLN A 69 8.25 -5.53 8.44
C GLN A 69 8.49 -6.99 8.84
N ARG A 70 9.17 -7.77 8.01
CA ARG A 70 9.56 -9.15 8.32
C ARG A 70 10.40 -9.22 9.61
N ARG A 71 11.36 -8.31 9.77
CA ARG A 71 12.17 -8.22 11.00
C ARG A 71 11.34 -7.80 12.20
N ALA A 72 10.46 -6.81 12.05
CA ALA A 72 9.61 -6.33 13.13
C ALA A 72 8.67 -7.43 13.63
N THR A 73 8.01 -8.16 12.71
CA THR A 73 7.11 -9.26 13.08
C THR A 73 7.86 -10.45 13.73
N LYS A 74 9.12 -10.68 13.33
CA LYS A 74 9.97 -11.73 13.92
C LYS A 74 10.46 -11.39 15.35
N LEU A 75 10.36 -10.13 15.79
CA LEU A 75 10.70 -9.76 17.18
C LEU A 75 9.64 -10.19 18.20
N ILE A 76 8.44 -10.51 17.75
CA ILE A 76 7.33 -10.86 18.64
C ILE A 76 7.49 -12.31 19.11
N LYS A 77 7.46 -12.50 20.44
CA LYS A 77 7.59 -13.81 21.08
C LYS A 77 6.53 -14.80 20.57
N GLY A 78 6.98 -16.00 20.23
CA GLY A 78 6.13 -17.07 19.69
C GLY A 78 5.85 -16.98 18.18
N LEU A 79 6.44 -15.99 17.49
CA LEU A 79 6.31 -15.83 16.04
C LEU A 79 7.65 -15.95 15.30
N GLU A 80 8.72 -16.32 15.99
CA GLU A 80 10.08 -16.33 15.43
C GLU A 80 10.25 -17.36 14.31
N ASP A 81 9.67 -18.56 14.49
CA ASP A 81 9.92 -19.73 13.65
C ASP A 81 8.83 -20.03 12.61
N ILE A 82 7.73 -19.29 12.65
CA ILE A 82 6.66 -19.44 11.66
C ILE A 82 6.91 -18.57 10.41
N SER A 83 6.28 -18.93 9.30
CA SER A 83 6.44 -18.23 8.02
C SER A 83 6.00 -16.76 8.11
N TYR A 84 6.46 -15.93 7.18
CA TYR A 84 6.09 -14.51 7.20
C TYR A 84 4.59 -14.30 6.97
N GLU A 85 4.01 -15.10 6.11
CA GLU A 85 2.60 -15.07 5.75
C GLU A 85 1.73 -15.43 6.96
N GLU A 86 2.10 -16.47 7.70
CA GLU A 86 1.43 -16.86 8.97
C GLU A 86 1.56 -15.76 10.03
N ARG A 87 2.75 -15.12 10.15
CA ARG A 87 2.91 -13.97 11.04
C ARG A 87 1.96 -12.82 10.70
N LEU A 88 1.80 -12.52 9.41
CA LEU A 88 0.87 -11.47 8.98
C LEU A 88 -0.58 -11.80 9.37
N GLN A 89 -1.00 -13.05 9.20
CA GLN A 89 -2.32 -13.53 9.61
C GLN A 89 -2.51 -13.43 11.13
N ALA A 90 -1.58 -13.98 11.92
CA ALA A 90 -1.63 -13.98 13.39
C ALA A 90 -1.66 -12.55 13.98
N LEU A 91 -1.05 -11.58 13.28
CA LEU A 91 -0.98 -10.18 13.70
C LEU A 91 -2.08 -9.32 13.08
N ASN A 92 -2.91 -9.88 12.22
CA ASN A 92 -3.89 -9.16 11.39
C ASN A 92 -3.24 -7.96 10.68
N LEU A 93 -2.15 -8.24 9.96
CA LEU A 93 -1.39 -7.28 9.18
C LEU A 93 -1.46 -7.63 7.70
N PHE A 94 -1.56 -6.61 6.88
CA PHE A 94 -1.28 -6.73 5.45
C PHE A 94 0.23 -6.56 5.18
N SER A 95 0.70 -7.13 4.07
CA SER A 95 2.01 -6.76 3.53
C SER A 95 2.04 -5.26 3.21
N LEU A 96 3.22 -4.64 3.19
CA LEU A 96 3.34 -3.22 2.84
C LEU A 96 2.89 -2.95 1.40
N GLU A 97 3.08 -3.92 0.51
CA GLU A 97 2.60 -3.86 -0.86
C GLU A 97 1.06 -3.79 -0.92
N LYS A 98 0.37 -4.70 -0.22
CA LYS A 98 -1.09 -4.73 -0.13
C LYS A 98 -1.64 -3.46 0.52
N ARG A 99 -0.96 -2.95 1.56
CA ARG A 99 -1.35 -1.69 2.21
C ARG A 99 -1.24 -0.49 1.29
N ARG A 100 -0.18 -0.40 0.48
CA ARG A 100 -0.01 0.67 -0.52
C ARG A 100 -1.13 0.63 -1.54
N LEU A 101 -1.39 -0.55 -2.11
CA LEU A 101 -2.48 -0.75 -3.05
C LEU A 101 -3.83 -0.33 -2.46
N ARG A 102 -4.11 -0.76 -1.22
CA ARG A 102 -5.31 -0.37 -0.48
C ARG A 102 -5.41 1.15 -0.32
N GLY A 103 -4.32 1.81 0.05
CA GLY A 103 -4.25 3.27 0.19
C GLY A 103 -4.52 4.00 -1.13
N ASP A 104 -3.96 3.51 -2.22
CA ASP A 104 -4.21 4.04 -3.57
C ASP A 104 -5.71 3.95 -3.93
N MET A 105 -6.35 2.82 -3.66
CA MET A 105 -7.78 2.62 -3.96
C MET A 105 -8.67 3.52 -3.12
N ILE A 106 -8.37 3.69 -1.83
CA ILE A 106 -9.10 4.61 -0.94
C ILE A 106 -8.97 6.06 -1.45
N SER A 107 -7.78 6.44 -1.91
CA SER A 107 -7.56 7.79 -2.46
C SER A 107 -8.36 8.03 -3.74
N ILE A 108 -8.46 7.04 -4.63
CA ILE A 108 -9.30 7.14 -5.84
C ILE A 108 -10.79 7.17 -5.47
N TYR A 109 -11.23 6.33 -4.54
CA TYR A 109 -12.63 6.35 -4.10
C TYR A 109 -13.04 7.73 -3.61
N LYS A 110 -12.25 8.35 -2.72
CA LYS A 110 -12.47 9.72 -2.26
C LYS A 110 -12.51 10.72 -3.40
N TYR A 111 -11.59 10.60 -4.35
CA TYR A 111 -11.58 11.44 -5.54
C TYR A 111 -12.86 11.28 -6.38
N CYS A 112 -13.32 10.05 -6.60
CA CYS A 112 -14.51 9.75 -7.40
C CYS A 112 -15.81 10.17 -6.71
N THR A 113 -15.87 10.12 -5.38
CA THR A 113 -17.05 10.53 -4.59
C THR A 113 -17.09 12.02 -4.29
N GLY A 114 -16.11 12.80 -4.78
CA GLY A 114 -16.14 14.27 -4.68
C GLY A 114 -15.66 14.81 -3.34
N ASP A 115 -14.70 14.14 -2.66
CA ASP A 115 -14.08 14.65 -1.44
C ASP A 115 -13.43 16.03 -1.74
N PRO A 116 -13.92 17.13 -1.14
CA PRO A 116 -13.46 18.49 -1.42
C PRO A 116 -11.99 18.73 -1.00
N THR A 117 -11.42 17.85 -0.18
CA THR A 117 -10.01 17.94 0.24
C THR A 117 -9.02 17.58 -0.87
N ILE A 118 -9.51 16.97 -1.96
CA ILE A 118 -8.70 16.59 -3.13
C ILE A 118 -8.90 17.62 -4.25
N GLY A 119 -8.25 18.79 -4.11
CA GLY A 119 -8.41 19.94 -5.01
C GLY A 119 -7.80 19.81 -6.42
N ILE A 120 -7.12 18.72 -6.76
CA ILE A 120 -6.41 18.56 -8.04
C ILE A 120 -7.11 17.51 -8.90
N LYS A 121 -7.44 17.85 -10.15
CA LYS A 121 -7.99 16.91 -11.14
C LYS A 121 -6.91 15.93 -11.65
N LEU A 122 -6.59 14.93 -10.82
CA LEU A 122 -5.56 13.93 -11.12
C LEU A 122 -6.03 12.89 -12.14
N PHE A 123 -7.30 12.53 -12.10
CA PHE A 123 -7.90 11.50 -12.94
C PHE A 123 -9.00 12.08 -13.83
N ARG A 124 -9.16 11.48 -15.00
CA ARG A 124 -10.28 11.73 -15.89
C ARG A 124 -11.19 10.53 -15.91
N ARG A 125 -12.51 10.74 -15.78
CA ARG A 125 -13.48 9.66 -15.97
C ARG A 125 -13.57 9.29 -17.44
N ARG A 126 -13.76 8.02 -17.73
CA ARG A 126 -14.02 7.54 -19.09
C ARG A 126 -15.45 7.93 -19.47
N GLU A 127 -15.61 8.67 -20.56
CA GLU A 127 -16.90 9.22 -21.00
C GLU A 127 -17.83 8.15 -21.62
N PHE A 128 -17.27 7.04 -22.13
CA PHE A 128 -18.04 5.99 -22.79
C PHE A 128 -17.75 4.62 -22.18
N ASN A 129 -18.69 4.09 -21.43
CA ASN A 129 -18.65 2.73 -20.87
C ASN A 129 -19.19 1.68 -21.85
N LYS A 130 -18.60 1.58 -23.07
CA LYS A 130 -18.94 0.52 -24.04
C LYS A 130 -18.25 -0.82 -23.75
N THR A 131 -17.35 -0.90 -22.77
CA THR A 131 -16.57 -2.08 -22.44
C THR A 131 -17.01 -2.69 -21.13
N ARG A 132 -16.75 -3.99 -20.94
CA ARG A 132 -16.97 -4.70 -19.67
C ARG A 132 -16.23 -3.99 -18.53
N GLY A 133 -16.89 -3.76 -17.41
CA GLY A 133 -16.32 -3.12 -16.23
C GLY A 133 -17.35 -2.33 -15.42
N HIS A 134 -16.90 -1.64 -14.39
CA HIS A 134 -17.77 -0.83 -13.53
C HIS A 134 -18.04 0.58 -14.10
N SER A 135 -19.06 1.27 -13.57
CA SER A 135 -19.55 2.57 -14.07
C SER A 135 -18.59 3.75 -13.83
N LEU A 136 -17.66 3.64 -12.89
CA LEU A 136 -16.71 4.70 -12.50
C LEU A 136 -15.30 4.45 -13.04
N GLN A 137 -15.18 3.96 -14.28
CA GLN A 137 -13.88 3.73 -14.90
C GLN A 137 -13.11 5.04 -15.12
N LEU A 138 -11.80 4.96 -14.94
CA LEU A 138 -10.86 6.05 -15.17
C LEU A 138 -10.14 5.86 -16.51
N GLU A 139 -9.82 6.97 -17.15
CA GLU A 139 -9.03 6.97 -18.39
C GLU A 139 -7.60 6.53 -18.11
N GLU A 140 -7.15 5.49 -18.82
CA GLU A 140 -5.74 5.06 -18.80
C GLU A 140 -4.98 5.79 -19.90
N LYS A 141 -4.18 6.80 -19.50
CA LYS A 141 -3.33 7.53 -20.45
C LYS A 141 -2.21 6.63 -20.95
N ARG A 142 -1.99 6.62 -22.26
CA ARG A 142 -0.82 5.97 -22.88
C ARG A 142 0.47 6.65 -22.45
N PHE A 143 1.53 5.90 -22.29
CA PHE A 143 2.84 6.40 -21.91
C PHE A 143 3.95 5.61 -22.63
N ASN A 144 5.01 6.30 -23.03
CA ASN A 144 6.15 5.70 -23.74
C ASN A 144 7.27 5.29 -22.75
N LEU A 145 7.37 5.94 -21.59
CA LEU A 145 8.44 5.69 -20.63
C LEU A 145 8.02 4.64 -19.60
N LYS A 146 8.78 3.56 -19.47
CA LYS A 146 8.56 2.50 -18.47
C LYS A 146 8.43 3.04 -17.03
N LEU A 147 9.19 4.12 -16.71
CA LEU A 147 9.14 4.78 -15.42
C LEU A 147 7.74 5.31 -15.07
N ARG A 148 7.00 5.82 -16.05
CA ARG A 148 5.67 6.40 -15.84
C ARG A 148 4.63 5.37 -15.39
N ARG A 149 4.90 4.09 -15.61
CA ARG A 149 4.07 2.97 -15.13
C ARG A 149 3.90 2.97 -13.61
N GLY A 150 4.94 3.38 -12.87
CA GLY A 150 4.92 3.47 -11.41
C GLY A 150 4.21 4.70 -10.85
N PHE A 151 3.85 5.68 -11.68
CA PHE A 151 3.18 6.88 -11.20
C PHE A 151 1.78 6.56 -10.68
N PHE A 152 1.38 7.24 -9.61
CA PHE A 152 0.09 7.04 -8.96
C PHE A 152 -1.07 7.04 -9.94
N THR A 153 -1.13 8.03 -10.82
CA THR A 153 -2.22 8.18 -11.80
C THR A 153 -2.32 7.03 -12.80
N VAL A 154 -1.23 6.31 -13.06
CA VAL A 154 -1.21 5.17 -14.00
C VAL A 154 -1.47 3.86 -13.28
N ARG A 155 -0.68 3.55 -12.23
CA ARG A 155 -0.81 2.27 -11.53
C ARG A 155 -2.15 2.15 -10.81
N ALA A 156 -2.61 3.25 -10.20
CA ALA A 156 -3.84 3.25 -9.44
C ALA A 156 -5.09 3.21 -10.34
N ALA A 157 -5.10 3.92 -11.48
CA ALA A 157 -6.20 3.86 -12.44
C ALA A 157 -6.42 2.44 -12.99
N ARG A 158 -5.34 1.74 -13.35
CA ARG A 158 -5.41 0.35 -13.83
C ARG A 158 -6.03 -0.58 -12.81
N MET A 159 -5.56 -0.51 -11.56
CA MET A 159 -6.10 -1.33 -10.49
C MET A 159 -7.55 -0.98 -10.16
N TRP A 160 -7.87 0.31 -10.13
CA TRP A 160 -9.24 0.79 -9.94
C TRP A 160 -10.19 0.21 -10.98
N ASN A 161 -9.82 0.27 -12.25
CA ASN A 161 -10.62 -0.26 -13.36
C ASN A 161 -10.84 -1.78 -13.31
N SER A 162 -10.01 -2.51 -12.57
CA SER A 162 -10.15 -3.96 -12.37
C SER A 162 -11.04 -4.35 -11.19
N LEU A 163 -11.51 -3.38 -10.39
CA LEU A 163 -12.39 -3.66 -9.26
C LEU A 163 -13.79 -4.07 -9.72
N PRO A 164 -14.49 -4.95 -8.98
CA PRO A 164 -15.91 -5.25 -9.23
C PRO A 164 -16.81 -4.04 -9.00
N GLN A 165 -17.94 -3.97 -9.74
CA GLN A 165 -18.97 -2.94 -9.54
C GLN A 165 -19.43 -2.85 -8.09
N ALA A 166 -19.64 -3.98 -7.43
CA ALA A 166 -20.09 -4.03 -6.03
C ALA A 166 -19.14 -3.30 -5.05
N VAL A 167 -17.84 -3.31 -5.32
CA VAL A 167 -16.86 -2.59 -4.49
C VAL A 167 -16.91 -1.09 -4.77
N VAL A 168 -16.94 -0.71 -6.05
CA VAL A 168 -16.85 0.69 -6.48
C VAL A 168 -18.14 1.47 -6.15
N SER A 169 -19.31 0.82 -6.18
CA SER A 169 -20.60 1.42 -5.87
C SER A 169 -20.93 1.49 -4.38
N ALA A 170 -19.98 1.26 -3.49
CA ALA A 170 -20.17 1.39 -2.06
C ALA A 170 -20.69 2.79 -1.68
N GLY A 171 -21.72 2.87 -0.85
CA GLY A 171 -22.36 4.14 -0.47
C GLY A 171 -21.59 4.96 0.58
N SER A 172 -20.56 4.37 1.21
CA SER A 172 -19.71 5.06 2.19
C SER A 172 -18.27 4.58 2.10
N ILE A 173 -17.35 5.42 2.59
CA ILE A 173 -15.94 5.08 2.63
C ILE A 173 -15.65 3.85 3.50
N ASP A 174 -16.39 3.64 4.56
CA ASP A 174 -16.18 2.51 5.46
C ASP A 174 -16.73 1.21 4.86
N SER A 175 -17.86 1.26 4.15
CA SER A 175 -18.35 0.14 3.34
C SER A 175 -17.37 -0.19 2.22
N PHE A 176 -16.82 0.81 1.53
CA PHE A 176 -15.81 0.63 0.50
C PHE A 176 -14.57 -0.07 1.05
N LYS A 177 -14.04 0.37 2.20
CA LYS A 177 -12.87 -0.26 2.84
C LYS A 177 -13.11 -1.73 3.16
N LYS A 178 -14.29 -2.08 3.69
CA LYS A 178 -14.65 -3.47 4.00
C LYS A 178 -14.71 -4.35 2.75
N LEU A 179 -15.42 -3.89 1.72
CA LEU A 179 -15.54 -4.62 0.45
C LEU A 179 -14.20 -4.76 -0.26
N LEU A 180 -13.37 -3.70 -0.22
CA LEU A 180 -12.02 -3.72 -0.77
C LEU A 180 -11.13 -4.72 -0.03
N ASP A 181 -11.18 -4.75 1.31
CA ASP A 181 -10.38 -5.66 2.12
C ASP A 181 -10.73 -7.12 1.83
N ASN A 182 -12.01 -7.45 1.69
CA ASN A 182 -12.48 -8.77 1.28
C ASN A 182 -11.93 -9.12 -0.12
N HIS A 183 -12.13 -8.24 -1.09
CA HIS A 183 -11.64 -8.44 -2.46
C HIS A 183 -10.11 -8.63 -2.53
N LEU A 184 -9.35 -7.88 -1.72
CA LEU A 184 -7.91 -8.01 -1.67
C LEU A 184 -7.44 -9.27 -0.91
N ASN A 185 -8.26 -9.85 -0.03
CA ASN A 185 -7.95 -11.12 0.63
C ASN A 185 -8.16 -12.31 -0.30
N ASP A 186 -9.22 -12.29 -1.11
CA ASP A 186 -9.57 -13.37 -2.03
C ASP A 186 -8.57 -13.48 -3.21
N ARG A 187 -7.92 -12.38 -3.57
CA ARG A 187 -6.93 -12.35 -4.65
C ARG A 187 -5.50 -12.47 -4.13
N ASN A 188 -4.79 -13.47 -4.59
CA ASN A 188 -3.33 -13.52 -4.47
C ASN A 188 -2.72 -12.40 -5.32
N ILE A 189 -2.29 -11.29 -4.68
CA ILE A 189 -1.90 -10.02 -5.34
C ILE A 189 -0.56 -10.12 -6.09
N GLN A 190 0.05 -11.29 -6.18
CA GLN A 190 1.35 -11.49 -6.84
C GLN A 190 1.43 -11.05 -8.31
N GLY A 191 0.30 -10.74 -8.96
CA GLY A 191 0.24 -10.33 -10.36
C GLY A 191 0.22 -8.82 -10.65
N TYR A 192 0.17 -7.95 -9.63
CA TYR A 192 0.00 -6.50 -9.84
C TYR A 192 1.28 -5.67 -9.72
N VAL A 193 2.37 -6.28 -9.28
CA VAL A 193 3.71 -5.67 -9.25
C VAL A 193 4.58 -6.37 -10.27
N MET A 194 4.70 -5.74 -11.42
CA MET A 194 5.73 -6.08 -12.43
C MET A 194 6.86 -5.09 -12.34
#